data_d42cb7c99de2a9c71cd815ae2dbabee4
#
_entry.id   d42cb7c99de2a9c71cd815ae2dbabee4
#
_cell.length_a   1.000
_cell.length_b   1.000
_cell.length_c   1.000
_cell.angle_alpha   90.00
_cell.angle_beta   90.00
_cell.angle_gamma   90.00
#
_symmetry.space_group_name_H-M   'P 1'
#
loop_
_entity.id
_entity.type
_entity.pdbx_description
1 polymer ?
#
loop_
_entity_poly.entity_id
_entity_poly.type
_entity_poly.pdbx_seq_one_letter_code
_entity_poly.pdbx_strand_id
1 'polypeptide(L)'
;MKNKLRHIIKSCLPHGYIVNRKRNCFLDDYDTWKRSGNSNITFDSHCIFDSFVTIDGYGCSGSSAIMDLLREYDTCTVWASKPAYASNTEIMNGGIYGEFDLCRHTGGLLYIEHMMKEEAWVNDFWADNAVKNFIQAIYYSDIYQNYPSTRPLFFTFFEHITDQRIRCSMPQLNVWQHRFTGLNDIFTLKKMSKTEYYELCRHFLYSLFNMLFADKISGKTLVLDHIFGDCGDDMSRFEPYLPNIKRIIVTRDVRAVYVHACQKNTEWLAHDSVEAFVKWERKMHYRSKHESDNNTLELQFEDIMLNYDREVAKVEQFLGFTSQHHTARKTYLNPEISKSNVFSWRDDKLYATDCDRIKELIPEYCYG
;
A
#
# COMPACT_ATOMS: atom_id res chain seq x y z
N MET A 1 17.74 24.08 10.95
CA MET A 1 17.03 25.30 10.49
C MET A 1 16.46 25.15 9.08
N LYS A 2 17.24 24.73 8.07
CA LYS A 2 16.73 24.55 6.67
C LYS A 2 15.54 23.59 6.52
N ASN A 3 15.47 22.49 7.27
CA ASN A 3 14.38 21.53 7.18
C ASN A 3 13.08 22.04 7.83
N LYS A 4 13.15 22.79 8.94
CA LYS A 4 11.97 23.43 9.52
C LYS A 4 11.36 24.49 8.60
N LEU A 5 12.20 25.28 7.93
CA LEU A 5 11.75 26.30 6.98
C LEU A 5 11.08 25.65 5.74
N ARG A 6 11.62 24.54 5.24
CA ARG A 6 11.00 23.77 4.15
C ARG A 6 9.64 23.19 4.53
N HIS A 7 9.49 22.72 5.78
CA HIS A 7 8.22 22.19 6.28
C HIS A 7 7.15 23.30 6.38
N ILE A 8 7.52 24.47 6.92
CA ILE A 8 6.64 25.64 7.02
C ILE A 8 6.22 26.12 5.63
N ILE A 9 7.15 26.20 4.68
CA ILE A 9 6.85 26.63 3.30
C ILE A 9 5.90 25.60 2.63
N LYS A 10 6.09 24.30 2.85
CA LYS A 10 5.18 23.25 2.30
C LYS A 10 3.78 23.33 2.89
N SER A 11 3.64 23.61 4.19
CA SER A 11 2.32 23.74 4.83
C SER A 11 1.55 25.01 4.39
N CYS A 12 2.26 26.02 3.90
CA CYS A 12 1.64 27.25 3.37
C CYS A 12 1.26 27.18 1.88
N LEU A 13 1.68 26.15 1.15
CA LEU A 13 1.35 26.02 -0.27
C LEU A 13 0.03 25.26 -0.44
N PRO A 14 -0.87 25.70 -1.33
CA PRO A 14 -2.08 24.96 -1.64
C PRO A 14 -1.75 23.53 -2.08
N HIS A 15 -2.48 22.54 -1.54
CA HIS A 15 -2.27 21.12 -1.86
C HIS A 15 -2.21 20.87 -3.38
N GLY A 16 -3.09 21.49 -4.15
CA GLY A 16 -3.10 21.41 -5.61
C GLY A 16 -1.79 21.87 -6.27
N TYR A 17 -1.11 22.88 -5.71
CA TYR A 17 0.19 23.34 -6.23
C TYR A 17 1.29 22.29 -6.04
N ILE A 18 1.31 21.66 -4.86
CA ILE A 18 2.32 20.63 -4.55
C ILE A 18 2.13 19.40 -5.45
N VAL A 19 0.88 18.97 -5.62
CA VAL A 19 0.51 17.83 -6.48
C VAL A 19 0.90 18.11 -7.94
N ASN A 20 0.56 19.28 -8.46
CA ASN A 20 0.88 19.65 -9.84
C ASN A 20 2.38 19.71 -10.11
N ARG A 21 3.15 20.26 -9.16
CA ARG A 21 4.61 20.30 -9.28
C ARG A 21 5.21 18.91 -9.40
N LYS A 22 4.71 17.93 -8.64
CA LYS A 22 5.21 16.56 -8.67
C LYS A 22 4.87 15.84 -9.97
N ARG A 23 3.65 16.05 -10.47
CA ARG A 23 3.24 15.52 -11.78
C ARG A 23 4.13 16.07 -12.90
N ASN A 24 4.42 17.37 -12.87
CA ASN A 24 5.34 18.01 -13.83
C ASN A 24 6.75 17.42 -13.72
N CYS A 25 7.26 17.15 -12.51
CA CYS A 25 8.57 16.52 -12.35
C CYS A 25 8.64 15.14 -13.02
N PHE A 26 7.61 14.30 -12.89
CA PHE A 26 7.57 13.02 -13.59
C PHE A 26 7.64 13.21 -15.12
N LEU A 27 6.85 14.15 -15.65
CA LEU A 27 6.81 14.42 -17.09
C LEU A 27 8.12 15.04 -17.60
N ASP A 28 8.78 15.87 -16.81
CA ASP A 28 10.08 16.43 -17.14
C ASP A 28 11.17 15.34 -17.18
N ASP A 29 11.14 14.42 -16.22
CA ASP A 29 12.03 13.26 -16.19
C ASP A 29 11.76 12.33 -17.40
N TYR A 30 10.50 12.07 -17.71
CA TYR A 30 10.08 11.28 -18.86
C TYR A 30 10.51 11.94 -20.19
N ASP A 31 10.25 13.24 -20.37
CA ASP A 31 10.64 13.98 -21.58
C ASP A 31 12.16 14.03 -21.75
N THR A 32 12.89 14.08 -20.65
CA THR A 32 14.37 14.03 -20.67
C THR A 32 14.86 12.65 -21.07
N TRP A 33 14.27 11.59 -20.50
CA TRP A 33 14.58 10.21 -20.85
C TRP A 33 14.32 9.94 -22.33
N LYS A 34 13.19 10.41 -22.87
CA LYS A 34 12.82 10.25 -24.28
C LYS A 34 13.79 10.99 -25.22
N ARG A 35 14.15 12.24 -24.89
CA ARG A 35 15.09 13.06 -25.69
C ARG A 35 16.51 12.49 -25.71
N SER A 36 16.89 11.73 -24.69
CA SER A 36 18.19 11.06 -24.63
C SER A 36 18.31 9.84 -25.56
N GLY A 37 17.30 9.57 -26.37
CA GLY A 37 17.30 8.45 -27.32
C GLY A 37 17.03 7.09 -26.69
N ASN A 38 16.59 7.06 -25.43
CA ASN A 38 16.23 5.83 -24.76
C ASN A 38 14.97 5.22 -25.40
N SER A 39 14.97 3.91 -25.54
CA SER A 39 13.82 3.13 -26.01
C SER A 39 13.07 2.49 -24.85
N ASN A 40 11.84 2.08 -25.11
CA ASN A 40 11.05 1.32 -24.16
C ASN A 40 11.77 0.03 -23.74
N ILE A 41 11.64 -0.31 -22.48
CA ILE A 41 12.15 -1.55 -21.93
C ILE A 41 11.13 -2.65 -22.22
N THR A 42 11.61 -3.82 -22.64
CA THR A 42 10.76 -5.01 -22.68
C THR A 42 10.54 -5.50 -21.25
N PHE A 43 9.27 -5.66 -20.86
CA PHE A 43 8.95 -6.19 -19.53
C PHE A 43 9.20 -7.69 -19.46
N ASP A 44 9.62 -8.14 -18.27
CA ASP A 44 9.86 -9.55 -17.99
C ASP A 44 8.55 -10.33 -17.92
N SER A 45 8.47 -11.44 -18.64
CA SER A 45 7.34 -12.36 -18.57
C SER A 45 7.37 -13.31 -17.36
N HIS A 46 8.49 -13.35 -16.64
CA HIS A 46 8.71 -14.21 -15.47
C HIS A 46 9.21 -13.40 -14.28
N CYS A 47 8.69 -13.73 -13.11
CA CYS A 47 9.16 -13.17 -11.86
C CYS A 47 10.21 -14.09 -11.22
N ILE A 48 11.16 -13.50 -10.50
CA ILE A 48 12.11 -14.23 -9.66
C ILE A 48 11.44 -14.87 -8.44
N PHE A 49 10.21 -14.46 -8.10
CA PHE A 49 9.39 -15.00 -7.03
C PHE A 49 8.34 -15.96 -7.56
N ASP A 50 8.10 -17.06 -6.81
CA ASP A 50 7.13 -18.08 -7.19
C ASP A 50 5.74 -17.82 -6.58
N SER A 51 5.67 -17.06 -5.48
CA SER A 51 4.45 -16.74 -4.76
C SER A 51 4.51 -15.37 -4.09
N PHE A 52 3.32 -14.84 -3.78
CA PHE A 52 3.16 -13.51 -3.21
C PHE A 52 2.25 -13.56 -1.98
N VAL A 53 2.59 -12.79 -0.96
CA VAL A 53 1.76 -12.61 0.24
C VAL A 53 1.58 -11.13 0.49
N THR A 54 0.34 -10.66 0.62
CA THR A 54 0.04 -9.32 1.11
C THR A 54 -0.40 -9.38 2.57
N ILE A 55 0.12 -8.47 3.38
CA ILE A 55 -0.29 -8.32 4.77
C ILE A 55 -1.15 -7.07 4.88
N ASP A 56 -2.38 -7.23 5.31
CA ASP A 56 -3.37 -6.16 5.41
C ASP A 56 -3.87 -6.01 6.86
N GLY A 57 -4.57 -4.92 7.13
CA GLY A 57 -5.16 -4.64 8.43
C GLY A 57 -5.94 -3.34 8.45
N TYR A 58 -6.68 -3.10 9.52
CA TYR A 58 -7.60 -1.97 9.65
C TYR A 58 -6.96 -0.68 10.20
N GLY A 59 -5.67 -0.56 10.07
CA GLY A 59 -4.91 0.56 10.59
C GLY A 59 -4.50 0.37 12.06
N CYS A 60 -3.22 0.54 12.34
CA CYS A 60 -2.65 0.29 13.68
C CYS A 60 -3.00 -1.09 14.28
N SER A 61 -3.47 -2.02 13.46
CA SER A 61 -3.89 -3.37 13.87
C SER A 61 -2.74 -4.32 14.17
N GLY A 62 -1.49 -3.93 13.87
CA GLY A 62 -0.32 -4.76 14.13
C GLY A 62 0.09 -5.65 12.94
N SER A 63 -0.25 -5.30 11.71
CA SER A 63 0.21 -5.97 10.48
C SER A 63 1.74 -6.14 10.44
N SER A 64 2.47 -5.17 10.98
CA SER A 64 3.93 -5.24 11.12
C SER A 64 4.43 -6.47 11.89
N ALA A 65 3.67 -6.98 12.85
CA ALA A 65 4.05 -8.18 13.58
C ALA A 65 4.09 -9.42 12.67
N ILE A 66 3.18 -9.52 11.69
CA ILE A 66 3.22 -10.61 10.71
C ILE A 66 4.33 -10.41 9.69
N MET A 67 4.63 -9.17 9.31
CA MET A 67 5.81 -8.88 8.48
C MET A 67 7.10 -9.34 9.17
N ASP A 68 7.22 -9.06 10.47
CA ASP A 68 8.37 -9.49 11.28
C ASP A 68 8.40 -11.00 11.47
N LEU A 69 7.25 -11.67 11.68
CA LEU A 69 7.17 -13.12 11.70
C LEU A 69 7.66 -13.74 10.39
N LEU A 70 7.22 -13.22 9.24
CA LEU A 70 7.59 -13.78 7.94
C LEU A 70 9.06 -13.54 7.56
N ARG A 71 9.72 -12.54 8.17
CA ARG A 71 11.19 -12.38 8.06
C ARG A 71 11.98 -13.50 8.71
N GLU A 72 11.36 -14.24 9.61
CA GLU A 72 12.00 -15.36 10.31
C GLU A 72 12.09 -16.62 9.44
N TYR A 73 11.43 -16.62 8.26
CA TYR A 73 11.42 -17.76 7.32
C TYR A 73 12.42 -17.55 6.17
N ASP A 74 13.25 -18.56 5.93
CA ASP A 74 14.18 -18.57 4.80
C ASP A 74 13.51 -18.69 3.42
N THR A 75 12.24 -19.08 3.40
CA THR A 75 11.38 -19.11 2.19
C THR A 75 10.86 -17.75 1.79
N CYS A 76 10.94 -16.74 2.67
CA CYS A 76 10.39 -15.41 2.46
C CYS A 76 11.46 -14.39 2.10
N THR A 77 11.12 -13.52 1.15
CA THR A 77 11.76 -12.22 0.97
C THR A 77 10.76 -11.16 1.37
N VAL A 78 11.02 -10.46 2.46
CA VAL A 78 10.11 -9.44 2.98
C VAL A 78 10.60 -8.08 2.55
N TRP A 79 9.76 -7.34 1.85
CA TRP A 79 10.05 -5.95 1.51
C TRP A 79 10.02 -5.12 2.78
N ALA A 80 11.16 -4.71 3.21
CA ALA A 80 11.32 -3.78 4.31
C ALA A 80 11.78 -2.44 3.76
N SER A 81 10.95 -1.43 3.94
CA SER A 81 11.39 -0.08 3.62
C SER A 81 12.59 0.32 4.48
N LYS A 82 13.55 0.93 3.84
CA LYS A 82 14.73 1.65 4.32
C LYS A 82 15.39 1.22 5.63
N PRO A 83 16.69 0.91 5.52
CA PRO A 83 17.61 0.91 6.67
C PRO A 83 17.71 2.25 7.42
N ALA A 84 17.17 3.35 6.89
CA ALA A 84 17.31 4.68 7.46
C ALA A 84 16.61 4.86 8.82
N TYR A 85 15.67 3.99 9.17
CA TYR A 85 15.06 3.95 10.51
C TYR A 85 15.62 2.86 11.41
N ALA A 86 16.59 2.10 10.93
CA ALA A 86 17.26 1.03 11.68
C ALA A 86 18.12 1.54 12.84
N SER A 87 18.19 2.85 13.08
CA SER A 87 18.91 3.36 14.26
C SER A 87 18.16 3.12 15.58
N ASN A 88 16.91 2.72 15.56
CA ASN A 88 16.15 2.44 16.77
C ASN A 88 15.16 1.30 16.54
N THR A 89 15.61 0.07 16.55
CA THR A 89 14.86 -1.16 16.89
C THR A 89 13.39 -1.33 16.42
N GLU A 90 12.75 -0.33 15.89
CA GLU A 90 11.46 -0.40 15.22
C GLU A 90 11.71 -0.17 13.74
N ILE A 91 11.79 -1.26 13.00
CA ILE A 91 11.61 -1.20 11.56
C ILE A 91 10.16 -0.79 11.37
N MET A 92 9.96 0.52 11.34
CA MET A 92 8.66 1.08 10.99
C MET A 92 8.39 0.71 9.53
N ASN A 93 7.42 -0.16 9.31
CA ASN A 93 6.94 -0.54 7.99
C ASN A 93 6.26 0.61 7.23
N GLY A 94 6.31 1.82 7.75
CA GLY A 94 5.67 3.00 7.20
C GLY A 94 6.16 3.45 5.82
N GLY A 95 7.24 2.86 5.29
CA GLY A 95 7.71 3.18 3.94
C GLY A 95 6.99 2.42 2.84
N ILE A 96 6.33 1.31 3.15
CA ILE A 96 5.72 0.43 2.15
C ILE A 96 4.37 1.00 1.66
N TYR A 97 3.66 1.75 2.47
CA TYR A 97 2.39 2.37 2.08
C TYR A 97 2.48 3.26 0.84
N GLY A 98 3.56 4.02 0.67
CA GLY A 98 3.77 4.85 -0.50
C GLY A 98 4.23 4.06 -1.73
N GLU A 99 4.92 2.94 -1.53
CA GLU A 99 5.58 2.20 -2.60
C GLU A 99 4.59 1.41 -3.45
N PHE A 100 3.55 0.84 -2.84
CA PHE A 100 2.53 0.06 -3.54
C PHE A 100 1.20 0.77 -3.74
N ASP A 101 1.07 2.03 -3.42
CA ASP A 101 -0.09 2.86 -3.78
C ASP A 101 -0.39 2.84 -5.28
N LEU A 102 0.61 2.54 -6.12
CA LEU A 102 0.41 2.40 -7.56
C LEU A 102 -0.53 1.25 -7.94
N CYS A 103 -0.74 0.27 -7.07
CA CYS A 103 -1.67 -0.84 -7.31
C CYS A 103 -3.11 -0.56 -6.82
N ARG A 104 -3.33 0.52 -6.07
CA ARG A 104 -4.61 0.80 -5.40
C ARG A 104 -5.69 1.37 -6.32
N HIS A 105 -6.93 1.37 -5.80
CA HIS A 105 -8.10 1.96 -6.45
C HIS A 105 -8.03 3.48 -6.64
N THR A 106 -7.28 4.19 -5.81
CA THR A 106 -7.27 5.66 -5.74
C THR A 106 -6.15 6.30 -6.57
N GLY A 107 -5.90 5.79 -7.77
CA GLY A 107 -4.93 6.36 -8.70
C GLY A 107 -3.88 5.37 -9.19
N GLY A 108 -3.94 4.10 -8.75
CA GLY A 108 -3.05 3.04 -9.19
C GLY A 108 -3.58 2.23 -10.37
N LEU A 109 -3.02 1.03 -10.55
CA LEU A 109 -3.37 0.13 -11.64
C LEU A 109 -4.85 -0.26 -11.64
N LEU A 110 -5.45 -0.51 -10.46
CA LEU A 110 -6.87 -0.83 -10.34
C LEU A 110 -7.78 0.31 -10.77
N TYR A 111 -7.36 1.55 -10.56
CA TYR A 111 -8.12 2.72 -11.01
C TYR A 111 -8.10 2.85 -12.53
N ILE A 112 -6.96 2.63 -13.16
CA ILE A 112 -6.85 2.63 -14.62
C ILE A 112 -7.70 1.50 -15.22
N GLU A 113 -7.65 0.29 -14.64
CA GLU A 113 -8.49 -0.84 -15.05
C GLU A 113 -9.98 -0.46 -15.03
N HIS A 114 -10.41 0.17 -13.93
CA HIS A 114 -11.81 0.61 -13.81
C HIS A 114 -12.20 1.59 -14.91
N MET A 115 -11.32 2.52 -15.26
CA MET A 115 -11.57 3.48 -16.32
C MET A 115 -11.58 2.86 -17.71
N MET A 116 -10.87 1.74 -17.93
CA MET A 116 -10.87 1.03 -19.22
C MET A 116 -12.13 0.19 -19.44
N LYS A 117 -12.87 -0.17 -18.39
CA LYS A 117 -14.09 -1.00 -18.51
C LYS A 117 -15.27 -0.26 -19.13
N GLU A 118 -15.29 1.04 -19.05
CA GLU A 118 -16.40 1.89 -19.48
C GLU A 118 -16.22 2.33 -20.93
N GLU A 119 -16.28 1.42 -21.90
CA GLU A 119 -16.03 1.72 -23.32
C GLU A 119 -16.84 2.90 -23.89
N ALA A 120 -18.03 3.17 -23.35
CA ALA A 120 -18.93 4.19 -23.85
C ALA A 120 -18.81 5.55 -23.18
N TRP A 121 -18.19 5.62 -22.00
CA TRP A 121 -18.25 6.78 -21.11
C TRP A 121 -16.89 7.35 -20.69
N VAL A 122 -15.80 6.71 -21.06
CA VAL A 122 -14.47 7.28 -20.82
C VAL A 122 -14.31 8.42 -21.81
N ASN A 123 -14.96 9.52 -21.50
CA ASN A 123 -14.61 10.76 -22.14
C ASN A 123 -13.16 11.09 -21.77
N ASP A 124 -12.52 11.90 -22.58
CA ASP A 124 -11.13 12.30 -22.40
C ASP A 124 -10.81 12.86 -21.02
N PHE A 125 -11.82 13.36 -20.30
CA PHE A 125 -11.69 13.87 -18.94
C PHE A 125 -11.35 12.79 -17.91
N TRP A 126 -12.03 11.64 -17.94
CA TRP A 126 -11.78 10.54 -16.98
C TRP A 126 -10.46 9.83 -17.28
N ALA A 127 -10.16 9.64 -18.55
CA ALA A 127 -8.88 9.08 -18.99
C ALA A 127 -7.72 10.00 -18.58
N ASP A 128 -7.84 11.30 -18.81
CA ASP A 128 -6.87 12.31 -18.38
C ASP A 128 -6.66 12.29 -16.87
N ASN A 129 -7.74 12.21 -16.10
CA ASN A 129 -7.67 12.16 -14.65
C ASN A 129 -7.01 10.86 -14.15
N ALA A 130 -7.30 9.72 -14.78
CA ALA A 130 -6.68 8.43 -14.44
C ALA A 130 -5.17 8.47 -14.65
N VAL A 131 -4.71 8.94 -15.80
CA VAL A 131 -3.27 9.07 -16.10
C VAL A 131 -2.59 10.04 -15.13
N LYS A 132 -3.21 11.18 -14.84
CA LYS A 132 -2.67 12.16 -13.89
C LYS A 132 -2.56 11.62 -12.47
N ASN A 133 -3.54 10.83 -12.02
CA ASN A 133 -3.50 10.21 -10.71
C ASN A 133 -2.44 9.09 -10.65
N PHE A 134 -2.30 8.32 -11.72
CA PHE A 134 -1.24 7.33 -11.83
C PHE A 134 0.16 7.96 -11.78
N ILE A 135 0.40 9.02 -12.54
CA ILE A 135 1.66 9.80 -12.48
C ILE A 135 1.92 10.29 -11.04
N GLN A 136 0.89 10.74 -10.36
CA GLN A 136 1.00 11.18 -8.98
C GLN A 136 1.35 10.02 -8.04
N ALA A 137 0.70 8.87 -8.18
CA ALA A 137 0.98 7.68 -7.38
C ALA A 137 2.44 7.23 -7.56
N ILE A 138 2.92 7.18 -8.81
CA ILE A 138 4.33 6.88 -9.12
C ILE A 138 5.26 7.87 -8.40
N TYR A 139 5.01 9.17 -8.55
CA TYR A 139 5.91 10.17 -8.00
C TYR A 139 5.93 10.19 -6.46
N TYR A 140 4.86 9.78 -5.81
CA TYR A 140 4.82 9.58 -4.35
C TYR A 140 5.46 8.27 -3.92
N SER A 141 5.60 7.31 -4.82
CA SER A 141 6.24 6.03 -4.55
C SER A 141 7.70 6.23 -4.14
N ASP A 142 8.07 5.63 -3.04
CA ASP A 142 9.48 5.58 -2.60
C ASP A 142 10.35 4.82 -3.62
N ILE A 143 9.77 3.89 -4.37
CA ILE A 143 10.46 3.18 -5.45
C ILE A 143 10.97 4.18 -6.50
N TYR A 144 10.10 5.03 -7.01
CA TYR A 144 10.49 6.03 -8.00
C TYR A 144 11.54 7.01 -7.49
N GLN A 145 11.42 7.42 -6.23
CA GLN A 145 12.31 8.41 -5.62
C GLN A 145 13.69 7.85 -5.27
N ASN A 146 13.73 6.64 -4.71
CA ASN A 146 14.95 6.09 -4.11
C ASN A 146 15.65 5.06 -5.01
N TYR A 147 14.98 4.57 -6.07
CA TYR A 147 15.54 3.61 -7.02
C TYR A 147 15.50 4.16 -8.46
N PRO A 148 16.37 5.12 -8.81
CA PRO A 148 16.36 5.75 -10.13
C PRO A 148 16.47 4.76 -11.31
N SER A 149 17.08 3.59 -11.08
CA SER A 149 17.17 2.51 -12.08
C SER A 149 15.81 1.98 -12.52
N THR A 150 14.77 2.09 -11.69
CA THR A 150 13.41 1.61 -12.02
C THR A 150 12.62 2.62 -12.86
N ARG A 151 13.03 3.88 -12.94
CA ARG A 151 12.28 4.93 -13.67
C ARG A 151 11.97 4.59 -15.11
N PRO A 152 12.88 3.99 -15.90
CA PRO A 152 12.57 3.57 -17.26
C PRO A 152 11.40 2.58 -17.35
N LEU A 153 11.18 1.71 -16.36
CA LEU A 153 10.02 0.83 -16.30
C LEU A 153 8.71 1.63 -16.19
N PHE A 154 8.68 2.63 -15.32
CA PHE A 154 7.52 3.51 -15.17
C PHE A 154 7.24 4.32 -16.42
N PHE A 155 8.28 4.82 -17.11
CA PHE A 155 8.13 5.55 -18.37
C PHE A 155 7.61 4.66 -19.49
N THR A 156 8.12 3.43 -19.57
CA THR A 156 7.66 2.44 -20.55
C THR A 156 6.21 2.06 -20.26
N PHE A 157 5.83 1.81 -19.01
CA PHE A 157 4.45 1.51 -18.65
C PHE A 157 3.52 2.70 -18.99
N PHE A 158 3.93 3.91 -18.68
CA PHE A 158 3.20 5.13 -19.03
C PHE A 158 2.93 5.21 -20.54
N GLU A 159 3.92 4.90 -21.38
CA GLU A 159 3.74 4.86 -22.85
C GLU A 159 2.82 3.73 -23.30
N HIS A 160 2.81 2.60 -22.59
CA HIS A 160 1.92 1.49 -22.93
C HIS A 160 0.45 1.81 -22.64
N ILE A 161 0.15 2.55 -21.58
CA ILE A 161 -1.23 2.90 -21.22
C ILE A 161 -1.74 4.17 -21.90
N THR A 162 -0.85 5.08 -22.32
CA THR A 162 -1.21 6.38 -22.88
C THR A 162 -1.25 6.31 -24.40
N ASP A 163 -2.38 6.70 -25.00
CA ASP A 163 -2.52 6.78 -26.45
C ASP A 163 -1.99 8.13 -26.95
N GLN A 164 -2.50 9.23 -26.39
CA GLN A 164 -2.11 10.57 -26.78
C GLN A 164 -1.78 11.44 -25.57
N ARG A 165 -0.83 12.34 -25.79
CA ARG A 165 -0.50 13.43 -24.89
C ARG A 165 -0.63 14.72 -25.68
N ILE A 166 -1.66 15.48 -25.39
CA ILE A 166 -1.96 16.75 -26.06
C ILE A 166 -1.54 17.89 -25.15
N ARG A 167 -0.52 18.65 -25.57
CA ARG A 167 -0.09 19.81 -24.80
C ARG A 167 -1.01 20.97 -25.04
N CYS A 168 -1.64 21.47 -23.98
CA CYS A 168 -2.49 22.65 -24.04
C CYS A 168 -1.66 23.94 -23.90
N SER A 169 -1.90 24.90 -24.81
CA SER A 169 -1.24 26.21 -24.80
C SER A 169 -1.78 27.15 -23.72
N MET A 170 -2.90 26.84 -23.10
CA MET A 170 -3.53 27.66 -22.06
C MET A 170 -3.69 26.88 -20.74
N PRO A 171 -3.54 27.53 -19.59
CA PRO A 171 -3.86 26.91 -18.31
C PRO A 171 -5.32 26.47 -18.34
N GLN A 172 -5.58 25.18 -18.12
CA GLN A 172 -6.94 24.69 -18.00
C GLN A 172 -7.57 25.25 -16.73
N LEU A 173 -8.53 26.14 -16.88
CA LEU A 173 -9.41 26.52 -15.81
C LEU A 173 -10.44 25.40 -15.63
N ASN A 174 -10.28 24.57 -14.61
CA ASN A 174 -11.33 23.65 -14.25
C ASN A 174 -12.46 24.42 -13.55
N VAL A 175 -13.43 24.88 -14.35
CA VAL A 175 -14.55 25.72 -13.92
C VAL A 175 -15.37 25.05 -12.81
N TRP A 176 -15.42 23.73 -12.79
CA TRP A 176 -16.19 22.95 -11.81
C TRP A 176 -15.48 22.74 -10.49
N GLN A 177 -14.15 22.79 -10.49
CA GLN A 177 -13.37 22.54 -9.27
C GLN A 177 -12.62 23.78 -8.78
N HIS A 178 -12.74 24.93 -9.45
CA HIS A 178 -11.99 26.16 -9.14
C HIS A 178 -10.49 25.94 -8.96
N ARG A 179 -9.93 24.93 -9.63
CA ARG A 179 -8.53 24.56 -9.50
C ARG A 179 -7.81 24.73 -10.82
N PHE A 180 -6.73 25.49 -10.80
CA PHE A 180 -5.72 25.42 -11.84
C PHE A 180 -4.98 24.09 -11.70
N THR A 181 -5.20 23.17 -12.63
CA THR A 181 -4.34 22.01 -12.74
C THR A 181 -3.09 22.45 -13.48
N GLY A 182 -1.94 22.47 -12.84
CA GLY A 182 -0.67 22.93 -13.44
C GLY A 182 -0.09 22.03 -14.52
N LEU A 183 -0.79 20.94 -14.88
CA LEU A 183 -0.50 20.14 -16.07
C LEU A 183 -1.28 20.75 -17.25
N ASN A 184 -0.52 21.30 -18.18
CA ASN A 184 -1.06 21.77 -19.46
C ASN A 184 -1.24 20.64 -20.49
N ASP A 185 -1.08 19.41 -20.06
CA ASP A 185 -1.19 18.23 -20.92
C ASP A 185 -2.51 17.51 -20.64
N ILE A 186 -3.17 17.05 -21.69
CA ILE A 186 -4.32 16.16 -21.67
C ILE A 186 -3.87 14.79 -22.16
N PHE A 187 -4.31 13.73 -21.48
CA PHE A 187 -3.97 12.36 -21.81
C PHE A 187 -5.20 11.57 -22.22
N THR A 188 -5.02 10.70 -23.19
CA THR A 188 -5.99 9.65 -23.51
C THR A 188 -5.39 8.28 -23.24
N LEU A 189 -6.24 7.31 -22.86
CA LEU A 189 -5.82 5.93 -22.62
C LEU A 189 -5.87 5.13 -23.90
N LYS A 190 -4.90 4.23 -24.09
CA LYS A 190 -4.95 3.24 -25.17
C LYS A 190 -6.11 2.28 -24.93
N LYS A 191 -6.82 1.97 -26.02
CA LYS A 191 -7.80 0.89 -26.01
C LYS A 191 -7.06 -0.44 -25.99
N MET A 192 -7.36 -1.26 -25.02
CA MET A 192 -6.86 -2.62 -24.91
C MET A 192 -7.91 -3.50 -24.22
N SER A 193 -7.85 -4.79 -24.48
CA SER A 193 -8.68 -5.74 -23.77
C SER A 193 -8.26 -5.85 -22.30
N LYS A 194 -9.16 -6.37 -21.47
CA LYS A 194 -8.88 -6.61 -20.05
C LYS A 194 -7.69 -7.58 -19.87
N THR A 195 -7.61 -8.60 -20.71
CA THR A 195 -6.51 -9.58 -20.70
C THR A 195 -5.18 -8.91 -21.01
N GLU A 196 -5.12 -8.12 -22.08
CA GLU A 196 -3.90 -7.37 -22.45
C GLU A 196 -3.46 -6.43 -21.35
N TYR A 197 -4.41 -5.75 -20.69
CA TYR A 197 -4.10 -4.87 -19.56
C TYR A 197 -3.53 -5.63 -18.36
N TYR A 198 -4.11 -6.77 -18.02
CA TYR A 198 -3.61 -7.60 -16.92
C TYR A 198 -2.21 -8.16 -17.21
N GLU A 199 -1.96 -8.61 -18.43
CA GLU A 199 -0.62 -9.06 -18.84
C GLU A 199 0.40 -7.93 -18.75
N LEU A 200 0.04 -6.75 -19.26
CA LEU A 200 0.88 -5.56 -19.17
C LEU A 200 1.24 -5.22 -17.71
N CYS A 201 0.23 -5.18 -16.84
CA CYS A 201 0.44 -4.88 -15.41
C CYS A 201 1.30 -5.94 -14.73
N ARG A 202 1.02 -7.21 -14.98
CA ARG A 202 1.78 -8.33 -14.41
C ARG A 202 3.24 -8.30 -14.82
N HIS A 203 3.52 -8.12 -16.11
CA HIS A 203 4.89 -8.05 -16.60
C HIS A 203 5.63 -6.80 -16.09
N PHE A 204 4.94 -5.68 -15.97
CA PHE A 204 5.48 -4.49 -15.31
C PHE A 204 5.86 -4.75 -13.85
N LEU A 205 4.97 -5.36 -13.07
CA LEU A 205 5.24 -5.71 -11.67
C LEU A 205 6.39 -6.72 -11.56
N TYR A 206 6.44 -7.72 -12.42
CA TYR A 206 7.54 -8.70 -12.46
C TYR A 206 8.88 -8.02 -12.72
N SER A 207 8.95 -7.16 -13.74
CA SER A 207 10.16 -6.40 -14.05
C SER A 207 10.58 -5.51 -12.89
N LEU A 208 9.60 -4.89 -12.22
CA LEU A 208 9.85 -4.05 -11.06
C LEU A 208 10.45 -4.86 -9.89
N PHE A 209 9.85 -6.00 -9.57
CA PHE A 209 10.35 -6.89 -8.51
C PHE A 209 11.70 -7.49 -8.86
N ASN A 210 11.88 -7.97 -10.09
CA ASN A 210 13.14 -8.51 -10.56
C ASN A 210 14.27 -7.49 -10.42
N MET A 211 14.01 -6.24 -10.78
CA MET A 211 15.00 -5.17 -10.69
C MET A 211 15.29 -4.75 -9.23
N LEU A 212 14.26 -4.70 -8.39
CA LEU A 212 14.41 -4.28 -6.99
C LEU A 212 15.14 -5.32 -6.13
N PHE A 213 14.97 -6.59 -6.45
CA PHE A 213 15.43 -7.70 -5.61
C PHE A 213 16.55 -8.54 -6.24
N ALA A 214 17.08 -8.18 -7.41
CA ALA A 214 18.09 -8.96 -8.13
C ALA A 214 19.21 -9.53 -7.25
N ASP A 215 19.69 -8.73 -6.29
CA ASP A 215 20.81 -9.07 -5.42
C ASP A 215 20.39 -9.32 -3.94
N LYS A 216 19.08 -9.43 -3.65
CA LYS A 216 18.56 -9.41 -2.27
C LYS A 216 17.55 -10.50 -1.96
N ILE A 217 17.52 -11.57 -2.75
CA ILE A 217 16.56 -12.66 -2.56
C ILE A 217 17.02 -13.50 -1.36
N SER A 218 16.19 -13.56 -0.32
CA SER A 218 16.33 -14.52 0.77
C SER A 218 15.49 -15.78 0.53
N GLY A 219 14.28 -15.62 -0.05
CA GLY A 219 13.36 -16.71 -0.36
C GLY A 219 12.50 -16.39 -1.57
N LYS A 220 11.74 -17.39 -2.04
CA LYS A 220 10.93 -17.32 -3.26
C LYS A 220 9.51 -16.81 -3.06
N THR A 221 9.08 -16.57 -1.82
CA THR A 221 7.82 -15.93 -1.48
C THR A 221 8.07 -14.46 -1.20
N LEU A 222 7.52 -13.56 -2.03
CA LEU A 222 7.60 -12.12 -1.79
C LEU A 222 6.48 -11.68 -0.85
N VAL A 223 6.86 -11.09 0.28
CA VAL A 223 5.92 -10.55 1.27
C VAL A 223 5.86 -9.03 1.15
N LEU A 224 4.65 -8.51 0.97
CA LEU A 224 4.35 -7.12 0.71
C LEU A 224 3.33 -6.59 1.73
N ASP A 225 3.44 -5.33 2.11
CA ASP A 225 2.49 -4.70 3.03
C ASP A 225 1.46 -3.88 2.24
N HIS A 226 0.18 -4.21 2.38
CA HIS A 226 -0.97 -3.46 1.81
C HIS A 226 -0.89 -3.17 0.30
N ILE A 227 -0.49 -4.15 -0.51
CA ILE A 227 -0.23 -3.89 -1.93
C ILE A 227 -1.47 -3.43 -2.72
N PHE A 228 -2.67 -3.96 -2.40
CA PHE A 228 -3.89 -3.67 -3.12
C PHE A 228 -4.89 -2.79 -2.37
N GLY A 229 -4.67 -2.49 -1.11
CA GLY A 229 -5.45 -1.51 -0.35
C GLY A 229 -6.48 -2.09 0.59
N ASP A 230 -7.75 -2.20 0.22
CA ASP A 230 -8.82 -2.50 1.18
C ASP A 230 -8.92 -4.00 1.53
N CYS A 231 -9.06 -4.32 2.83
CA CYS A 231 -9.20 -5.68 3.33
C CYS A 231 -10.47 -6.40 2.84
N GLY A 232 -11.45 -5.68 2.31
CA GLY A 232 -12.74 -6.21 1.88
C GLY A 232 -12.80 -6.74 0.45
N ASP A 233 -11.76 -6.53 -0.33
CA ASP A 233 -11.75 -7.02 -1.71
C ASP A 233 -11.50 -8.54 -1.74
N ASP A 234 -12.19 -9.24 -2.63
CA ASP A 234 -11.95 -10.65 -2.93
C ASP A 234 -10.57 -10.82 -3.61
N MET A 235 -9.78 -11.76 -3.13
CA MET A 235 -8.44 -12.03 -3.66
C MET A 235 -8.42 -12.48 -5.12
N SER A 236 -9.50 -13.09 -5.62
CA SER A 236 -9.63 -13.46 -7.03
C SER A 236 -9.49 -12.27 -7.98
N ARG A 237 -9.78 -11.08 -7.49
CA ARG A 237 -9.63 -9.82 -8.24
C ARG A 237 -8.19 -9.45 -8.50
N PHE A 238 -7.28 -9.85 -7.61
CA PHE A 238 -5.86 -9.50 -7.70
C PHE A 238 -5.01 -10.57 -8.37
N GLU A 239 -5.52 -11.77 -8.47
CA GLU A 239 -4.84 -12.89 -9.12
C GLU A 239 -4.38 -12.61 -10.57
N PRO A 240 -5.12 -11.87 -11.41
CA PRO A 240 -4.65 -11.50 -12.74
C PRO A 240 -3.37 -10.65 -12.74
N TYR A 241 -3.14 -9.88 -11.69
CA TYR A 241 -1.95 -9.05 -11.52
C TYR A 241 -0.78 -9.84 -10.94
N LEU A 242 -1.05 -10.62 -9.90
CA LEU A 242 -0.07 -11.44 -9.18
C LEU A 242 -0.67 -12.84 -8.93
N PRO A 243 -0.39 -13.82 -9.79
CA PRO A 243 -0.89 -15.18 -9.64
C PRO A 243 -0.44 -15.81 -8.31
N ASN A 244 -1.31 -16.61 -7.72
CA ASN A 244 -1.07 -17.29 -6.44
C ASN A 244 -0.83 -16.34 -5.25
N ILE A 245 -1.34 -15.11 -5.33
CA ILE A 245 -1.25 -14.19 -4.20
C ILE A 245 -2.16 -14.65 -3.06
N LYS A 246 -1.62 -14.62 -1.84
CA LYS A 246 -2.35 -14.87 -0.59
C LYS A 246 -2.38 -13.62 0.27
N ARG A 247 -3.38 -13.51 1.12
CA ARG A 247 -3.57 -12.38 2.02
C ARG A 247 -3.65 -12.83 3.48
N ILE A 248 -2.95 -12.09 4.35
CA ILE A 248 -3.12 -12.22 5.80
C ILE A 248 -3.66 -10.88 6.31
N ILE A 249 -4.84 -10.90 6.92
CA ILE A 249 -5.45 -9.74 7.56
C ILE A 249 -5.18 -9.81 9.06
N VAL A 250 -4.65 -8.73 9.62
CA VAL A 250 -4.43 -8.62 11.06
C VAL A 250 -5.47 -7.69 11.66
N THR A 251 -6.23 -8.22 12.61
CA THR A 251 -7.17 -7.46 13.45
C THR A 251 -6.57 -7.22 14.82
N ARG A 252 -7.08 -6.22 15.55
CA ARG A 252 -6.63 -5.87 16.90
C ARG A 252 -7.79 -5.29 17.69
N ASP A 253 -7.74 -5.42 19.02
CA ASP A 253 -8.67 -4.76 19.93
C ASP A 253 -8.77 -3.26 19.62
N VAL A 254 -9.95 -2.82 19.23
CA VAL A 254 -10.17 -1.43 18.81
C VAL A 254 -9.90 -0.40 19.90
N ARG A 255 -9.95 -0.81 21.21
CA ARG A 255 -9.56 0.04 22.32
C ARG A 255 -8.05 0.33 22.30
N ALA A 256 -7.24 -0.69 21.96
CA ALA A 256 -5.80 -0.52 21.79
C ALA A 256 -5.47 0.34 20.58
N VAL A 257 -6.24 0.21 19.47
CA VAL A 257 -6.12 1.06 18.29
C VAL A 257 -6.44 2.51 18.63
N TYR A 258 -7.54 2.77 19.33
CA TYR A 258 -7.95 4.11 19.76
C TYR A 258 -6.89 4.81 20.63
N VAL A 259 -6.46 4.12 21.70
CA VAL A 259 -5.43 4.67 22.59
C VAL A 259 -4.15 4.98 21.85
N HIS A 260 -3.70 4.06 20.98
CA HIS A 260 -2.53 4.29 20.13
C HIS A 260 -2.70 5.52 19.23
N ALA A 261 -3.86 5.67 18.58
CA ALA A 261 -4.16 6.80 17.71
C ALA A 261 -4.10 8.13 18.46
N CYS A 262 -4.69 8.19 19.67
CA CYS A 262 -4.66 9.37 20.52
C CYS A 262 -3.23 9.72 20.98
N GLN A 263 -2.47 8.73 21.47
CA GLN A 263 -1.09 8.94 21.94
C GLN A 263 -0.14 9.41 20.83
N LYS A 264 -0.31 8.90 19.62
CA LYS A 264 0.53 9.24 18.45
C LYS A 264 0.00 10.40 17.62
N ASN A 265 -1.19 10.91 17.95
CA ASN A 265 -1.89 11.91 17.15
C ASN A 265 -1.96 11.51 15.67
N THR A 266 -2.50 10.33 15.40
CA THR A 266 -2.52 9.71 14.06
C THR A 266 -3.58 10.38 13.19
N GLU A 267 -3.20 11.41 12.42
CA GLU A 267 -4.10 12.32 11.68
C GLU A 267 -5.07 11.61 10.71
N TRP A 268 -4.72 10.45 10.18
CA TRP A 268 -5.56 9.72 9.22
C TRP A 268 -6.58 8.79 9.89
N LEU A 269 -6.53 8.64 11.21
CA LEU A 269 -7.41 7.81 12.01
C LEU A 269 -8.32 8.73 12.85
N ALA A 270 -9.65 8.57 12.71
CA ALA A 270 -10.60 9.41 13.43
C ALA A 270 -10.51 9.16 14.93
N HIS A 271 -9.86 10.04 15.68
CA HIS A 271 -9.67 9.92 17.14
C HIS A 271 -10.05 11.19 17.92
N ASP A 272 -10.70 12.16 17.23
CA ASP A 272 -11.15 13.40 17.86
C ASP A 272 -12.24 13.19 18.94
N SER A 273 -13.00 12.09 18.82
CA SER A 273 -13.97 11.63 19.82
C SER A 273 -14.24 10.14 19.66
N VAL A 274 -14.76 9.51 20.74
CA VAL A 274 -15.17 8.09 20.71
C VAL A 274 -16.20 7.83 19.61
N GLU A 275 -17.19 8.73 19.45
CA GLU A 275 -18.23 8.58 18.44
C GLU A 275 -17.68 8.68 17.00
N ALA A 276 -16.72 9.56 16.75
CA ALA A 276 -16.05 9.67 15.46
C ALA A 276 -15.24 8.40 15.16
N PHE A 277 -14.51 7.90 16.14
CA PHE A 277 -13.74 6.67 16.05
C PHE A 277 -14.63 5.45 15.78
N VAL A 278 -15.69 5.26 16.57
CA VAL A 278 -16.66 4.16 16.39
C VAL A 278 -17.30 4.19 15.00
N LYS A 279 -17.67 5.38 14.52
CA LYS A 279 -18.22 5.53 13.16
C LYS A 279 -17.18 5.14 12.09
N TRP A 280 -15.92 5.52 12.30
CA TRP A 280 -14.82 5.19 11.40
C TRP A 280 -14.57 3.67 11.39
N GLU A 281 -14.46 3.01 12.55
CA GLU A 281 -14.26 1.56 12.68
C GLU A 281 -15.39 0.77 12.03
N ARG A 282 -16.65 1.10 12.33
CA ARG A 282 -17.80 0.46 11.66
C ARG A 282 -17.74 0.58 10.15
N LYS A 283 -17.30 1.74 9.63
CA LYS A 283 -17.16 1.94 8.19
C LYS A 283 -16.03 1.08 7.61
N MET A 284 -14.90 0.98 8.31
CA MET A 284 -13.77 0.15 7.88
C MET A 284 -14.16 -1.32 7.84
N HIS A 285 -14.74 -1.85 8.93
CA HIS A 285 -15.21 -3.22 9.01
C HIS A 285 -16.37 -3.53 8.04
N TYR A 286 -17.27 -2.58 7.78
CA TYR A 286 -18.32 -2.76 6.77
C TYR A 286 -17.76 -2.91 5.37
N ARG A 287 -16.78 -2.10 5.01
CA ARG A 287 -16.10 -2.17 3.71
C ARG A 287 -15.28 -3.45 3.54
N SER A 288 -14.83 -3.99 4.66
CA SER A 288 -13.93 -5.13 4.73
C SER A 288 -14.64 -6.45 4.97
N LYS A 289 -15.98 -6.47 4.89
CA LYS A 289 -16.71 -7.72 4.88
C LYS A 289 -16.39 -8.45 3.59
N HIS A 290 -15.52 -9.42 3.66
CA HIS A 290 -15.23 -10.35 2.59
C HIS A 290 -15.86 -11.70 2.94
N GLU A 291 -16.31 -12.42 1.92
CA GLU A 291 -16.60 -13.83 2.09
C GLU A 291 -15.27 -14.56 2.33
N SER A 292 -15.24 -15.50 3.27
CA SER A 292 -14.05 -16.29 3.54
C SER A 292 -13.63 -17.00 2.26
N ASP A 293 -12.48 -16.65 1.73
CA ASP A 293 -11.85 -17.31 0.61
C ASP A 293 -10.64 -18.14 1.07
N ASN A 294 -10.25 -19.12 0.28
CA ASN A 294 -9.09 -19.98 0.62
C ASN A 294 -7.75 -19.25 0.51
N ASN A 295 -7.74 -18.03 -0.01
CA ASN A 295 -6.55 -17.21 -0.20
C ASN A 295 -6.42 -16.09 0.84
N THR A 296 -7.32 -16.05 1.84
CA THR A 296 -7.28 -15.08 2.93
C THR A 296 -7.24 -15.79 4.29
N LEU A 297 -6.30 -15.39 5.14
CA LEU A 297 -6.19 -15.80 6.55
C LEU A 297 -6.38 -14.57 7.44
N GLU A 298 -7.32 -14.63 8.38
CA GLU A 298 -7.47 -13.62 9.42
C GLU A 298 -6.77 -14.05 10.71
N LEU A 299 -6.02 -13.12 11.31
CA LEU A 299 -5.31 -13.31 12.57
C LEU A 299 -5.60 -12.15 13.52
N GLN A 300 -5.83 -12.50 14.78
CA GLN A 300 -5.99 -11.54 15.86
C GLN A 300 -4.62 -11.22 16.48
N PHE A 301 -4.21 -9.96 16.54
CA PHE A 301 -2.91 -9.55 17.09
C PHE A 301 -2.68 -10.08 18.49
N GLU A 302 -3.70 -10.02 19.35
CA GLU A 302 -3.66 -10.51 20.71
C GLU A 302 -3.37 -12.02 20.75
N ASP A 303 -4.00 -12.79 19.87
CA ASP A 303 -3.75 -14.23 19.78
C ASP A 303 -2.33 -14.55 19.31
N ILE A 304 -1.81 -13.78 18.37
CA ILE A 304 -0.41 -13.94 17.92
C ILE A 304 0.55 -13.75 19.10
N MET A 305 0.28 -12.79 19.99
CA MET A 305 1.14 -12.50 21.13
C MET A 305 0.96 -13.49 22.28
N LEU A 306 -0.28 -13.93 22.53
CA LEU A 306 -0.61 -14.79 23.69
C LEU A 306 -0.51 -16.29 23.37
N ASN A 307 -0.75 -16.66 22.11
CA ASN A 307 -0.80 -18.05 21.64
C ASN A 307 0.14 -18.27 20.44
N TYR A 308 1.34 -17.71 20.49
CA TYR A 308 2.30 -17.63 19.39
C TYR A 308 2.44 -18.93 18.60
N ASP A 309 2.70 -20.05 19.26
CA ASP A 309 2.97 -21.32 18.57
C ASP A 309 1.76 -21.83 17.78
N ARG A 310 0.54 -21.61 18.30
CA ARG A 310 -0.71 -21.94 17.61
C ARG A 310 -0.92 -21.07 16.37
N GLU A 311 -0.70 -19.78 16.49
CA GLU A 311 -0.93 -18.84 15.38
C GLU A 311 0.15 -18.99 14.30
N VAL A 312 1.39 -19.26 14.69
CA VAL A 312 2.47 -19.63 13.76
C VAL A 312 2.10 -20.87 12.95
N ALA A 313 1.57 -21.93 13.61
CA ALA A 313 1.13 -23.13 12.91
C ALA A 313 0.00 -22.86 11.89
N LYS A 314 -0.92 -21.93 12.18
CA LYS A 314 -1.95 -21.50 11.20
C LYS A 314 -1.32 -20.81 9.99
N VAL A 315 -0.34 -19.92 10.21
CA VAL A 315 0.38 -19.25 9.12
C VAL A 315 1.14 -20.26 8.27
N GLU A 316 1.85 -21.18 8.89
CA GLU A 316 2.57 -22.26 8.19
C GLU A 316 1.62 -23.10 7.35
N GLN A 317 0.53 -23.57 7.92
CA GLN A 317 -0.49 -24.34 7.19
C GLN A 317 -1.07 -23.57 6.01
N PHE A 318 -1.42 -22.29 6.23
CA PHE A 318 -2.02 -21.44 5.20
C PHE A 318 -1.04 -21.17 4.04
N LEU A 319 0.21 -20.87 4.34
CA LEU A 319 1.23 -20.59 3.32
C LEU A 319 1.84 -21.86 2.70
N GLY A 320 1.62 -23.02 3.32
CA GLY A 320 2.25 -24.28 2.91
C GLY A 320 3.71 -24.39 3.34
N PHE A 321 4.09 -23.66 4.40
CA PHE A 321 5.44 -23.71 4.95
C PHE A 321 5.58 -24.86 5.94
N THR A 322 6.81 -25.27 6.18
CA THR A 322 7.16 -26.21 7.26
C THR A 322 7.96 -25.49 8.33
N SER A 323 7.89 -25.97 9.55
CA SER A 323 8.65 -25.41 10.68
C SER A 323 10.18 -25.42 10.47
N GLN A 324 10.67 -26.23 9.54
CA GLN A 324 12.10 -26.27 9.17
C GLN A 324 12.55 -24.97 8.50
N HIS A 325 11.63 -24.27 7.82
CA HIS A 325 11.89 -22.98 7.18
C HIS A 325 11.83 -21.80 8.14
N HIS A 326 11.38 -22.01 9.39
CA HIS A 326 11.36 -20.99 10.44
C HIS A 326 12.74 -20.89 11.12
N THR A 327 13.73 -20.45 10.37
CA THR A 327 15.15 -20.53 10.73
C THR A 327 15.60 -19.48 11.76
N ALA A 328 14.88 -18.35 11.85
CA ALA A 328 15.22 -17.24 12.75
C ALA A 328 14.13 -16.98 13.81
N ARG A 329 13.53 -18.06 14.35
CA ARG A 329 12.37 -17.99 15.26
C ARG A 329 12.58 -17.02 16.44
N LYS A 330 11.60 -16.15 16.67
CA LYS A 330 11.57 -15.11 17.72
C LYS A 330 12.72 -14.09 17.63
N THR A 331 13.34 -13.95 16.46
CA THR A 331 14.41 -12.98 16.23
C THR A 331 13.84 -11.62 15.89
N TYR A 332 12.84 -11.56 15.03
CA TYR A 332 12.19 -10.33 14.59
C TYR A 332 10.86 -10.13 15.32
N LEU A 333 10.03 -11.16 15.46
CA LEU A 333 8.83 -11.12 16.28
C LEU A 333 9.05 -11.86 17.60
N ASN A 334 9.28 -11.11 18.66
CA ASN A 334 9.38 -11.69 20.01
C ASN A 334 8.09 -11.40 20.82
N PRO A 335 7.19 -12.40 21.01
CA PRO A 335 5.95 -12.21 21.75
C PRO A 335 6.16 -11.74 23.17
N GLU A 336 7.24 -12.15 23.84
CA GLU A 336 7.51 -11.77 25.23
C GLU A 336 7.73 -10.26 25.39
N ILE A 337 8.29 -9.62 24.37
CA ILE A 337 8.46 -8.17 24.32
C ILE A 337 7.13 -7.50 23.93
N SER A 338 6.44 -8.05 22.94
CA SER A 338 5.25 -7.42 22.33
C SER A 338 3.97 -7.63 23.14
N LYS A 339 3.94 -8.56 24.10
CA LYS A 339 2.79 -8.80 25.01
C LYS A 339 2.33 -7.55 25.75
N SER A 340 3.23 -6.64 26.08
CA SER A 340 2.87 -5.36 26.72
C SER A 340 1.92 -4.51 25.87
N ASN A 341 1.89 -4.73 24.54
CA ASN A 341 1.01 -3.99 23.63
C ASN A 341 -0.41 -4.57 23.53
N VAL A 342 -0.64 -5.81 24.02
CA VAL A 342 -1.94 -6.52 23.91
C VAL A 342 -3.04 -5.77 24.67
N PHE A 343 -2.76 -5.42 25.92
CA PHE A 343 -3.73 -4.74 26.78
C PHE A 343 -3.27 -3.34 27.17
N SER A 344 -2.51 -2.67 26.32
CA SER A 344 -1.95 -1.33 26.58
C SER A 344 -3.02 -0.29 26.95
N TRP A 345 -4.26 -0.47 26.48
CA TRP A 345 -5.39 0.38 26.81
C TRP A 345 -5.85 0.26 28.28
N ARG A 346 -5.54 -0.85 28.99
CA ARG A 346 -5.89 -1.05 30.41
C ARG A 346 -5.02 -0.22 31.34
N ASP A 347 -3.79 0.02 30.95
CA ASP A 347 -2.79 0.72 31.78
C ASP A 347 -2.91 2.25 31.66
N ASP A 348 -3.59 2.73 30.63
CA ASP A 348 -3.74 4.15 30.36
C ASP A 348 -5.05 4.70 30.95
N LYS A 349 -4.96 5.18 32.23
CA LYS A 349 -6.10 5.75 32.96
C LYS A 349 -6.73 6.96 32.26
N LEU A 350 -6.00 7.66 31.41
CA LEU A 350 -6.50 8.84 30.69
C LEU A 350 -7.65 8.47 29.75
N TYR A 351 -7.60 7.28 29.15
CA TYR A 351 -8.58 6.82 28.15
C TYR A 351 -9.52 5.73 28.69
N ALA A 352 -9.51 5.44 30.00
CA ALA A 352 -10.32 4.36 30.55
C ALA A 352 -11.82 4.52 30.26
N THR A 353 -12.37 5.72 30.47
CA THR A 353 -13.79 6.01 30.19
C THR A 353 -14.11 5.86 28.69
N ASP A 354 -13.20 6.30 27.83
CA ASP A 354 -13.36 6.18 26.37
C ASP A 354 -13.33 4.72 25.93
N CYS A 355 -12.44 3.91 26.51
CA CYS A 355 -12.36 2.46 26.24
C CYS A 355 -13.62 1.72 26.69
N ASP A 356 -14.18 2.06 27.85
CA ASP A 356 -15.47 1.51 28.31
C ASP A 356 -16.60 1.89 27.35
N ARG A 357 -16.63 3.14 26.91
CA ARG A 357 -17.62 3.61 25.94
C ARG A 357 -17.49 2.95 24.57
N ILE A 358 -16.26 2.71 24.10
CA ILE A 358 -16.00 1.95 22.87
C ILE A 358 -16.54 0.54 23.01
N LYS A 359 -16.28 -0.14 24.15
CA LYS A 359 -16.78 -1.49 24.40
C LYS A 359 -18.30 -1.57 24.44
N GLU A 360 -18.98 -0.54 24.96
CA GLU A 360 -20.45 -0.47 24.91
C GLU A 360 -20.99 -0.33 23.49
N LEU A 361 -20.31 0.43 22.62
CA LEU A 361 -20.80 0.77 21.30
C LEU A 361 -20.45 -0.27 20.22
N ILE A 362 -19.30 -0.90 20.31
CA ILE A 362 -18.78 -1.89 19.32
C ILE A 362 -18.08 -3.08 20.03
N PRO A 363 -18.80 -3.80 20.92
CA PRO A 363 -18.21 -4.92 21.67
C PRO A 363 -17.66 -6.03 20.74
N GLU A 364 -18.23 -6.18 19.55
CA GLU A 364 -17.85 -7.18 18.55
C GLU A 364 -16.43 -7.01 18.02
N TYR A 365 -15.83 -5.84 18.17
CA TYR A 365 -14.44 -5.56 17.74
C TYR A 365 -13.46 -5.46 18.93
N CYS A 366 -13.92 -5.73 20.13
CA CYS A 366 -13.10 -5.76 21.33
C CYS A 366 -12.63 -7.19 21.61
N TYR A 367 -11.37 -7.34 21.96
CA TYR A 367 -10.81 -8.63 22.35
C TYR A 367 -11.13 -8.91 23.84
N GLY A 368 -11.83 -9.99 24.09
CA GLY A 368 -12.17 -10.49 25.46
C GLY A 368 -13.34 -9.81 26.13
#